data_0ce42787a95971859e280ac53e27bf9d
#
_entry.id   0ce42787a95971859e280ac53e27bf9d
#
_cell.length_a   1.000
_cell.length_b   1.000
_cell.length_c   1.000
_cell.angle_alpha   90.00
_cell.angle_beta   90.00
_cell.angle_gamma   90.00
#
_symmetry.space_group_name_H-M   'P 1'
#
loop_
_entity.id
_entity.type
_entity.pdbx_description
1 polymer ?
#
loop_
_entity_poly.entity_id
_entity_poly.type
_entity_poly.pdbx_seq_one_letter_code
_entity_poly.pdbx_strand_id
1 'polypeptide(L)'
;MHFYLGGDKLGHYSDKMLPPNVPVKGIMVIEDVDRTIKQINSTLVKGKANDVEFAVKLPTQVVADVKNTNSDLVTCSLPELQFNFLKCVRQGRNVVITATFKNIGNKEYEISAYGDTPTVYDDGGDAYECDQETTLLGKNRWLGYNWYTLLAGIPMKATFVIKNVSTSATEFSVVKIPFKYKSNGETSQYVEFRNLPISAQ
;
A
#
# COMPACT_ATOMS: atom_id res chain seq x y z
N MET A 1 -2.73 9.03 -16.55
CA MET A 1 -3.14 10.25 -15.80
C MET A 1 -4.63 10.19 -15.49
N HIS A 2 -5.01 10.46 -14.26
CA HIS A 2 -6.40 10.48 -13.81
C HIS A 2 -6.72 11.81 -13.14
N PHE A 3 -7.95 12.27 -13.29
CA PHE A 3 -8.44 13.47 -12.64
C PHE A 3 -9.67 13.15 -11.79
N TYR A 4 -9.71 13.66 -10.57
CA TYR A 4 -10.83 13.51 -9.63
C TYR A 4 -11.34 14.90 -9.25
N LEU A 5 -12.65 15.06 -9.17
CA LEU A 5 -13.28 16.30 -8.75
C LEU A 5 -14.35 15.99 -7.69
N GLY A 6 -14.17 16.52 -6.50
CA GLY A 6 -15.05 16.27 -5.36
C GLY A 6 -15.19 14.78 -5.01
N GLY A 7 -14.11 14.00 -5.21
CA GLY A 7 -14.05 12.56 -4.93
C GLY A 7 -14.42 11.63 -6.10
N ASP A 8 -15.06 12.13 -7.15
CA ASP A 8 -15.41 11.29 -8.31
C ASP A 8 -14.31 11.32 -9.36
N LYS A 9 -13.99 10.15 -9.92
CA LYS A 9 -13.06 10.03 -11.04
C LYS A 9 -13.74 10.55 -12.31
N LEU A 10 -13.13 11.54 -12.94
CA LEU A 10 -13.61 12.05 -14.22
C LEU A 10 -12.98 11.25 -15.37
N GLY A 11 -13.81 10.73 -16.26
CA GLY A 11 -13.39 10.16 -17.55
C GLY A 11 -13.16 11.27 -18.58
N HIS A 12 -12.80 10.85 -19.79
CA HIS A 12 -12.49 11.79 -20.89
C HIS A 12 -13.68 12.68 -21.31
N TYR A 13 -14.90 12.26 -21.00
CA TYR A 13 -16.17 12.97 -21.30
C TYR A 13 -17.10 12.95 -20.08
N SER A 14 -16.55 13.17 -18.89
CA SER A 14 -17.39 13.19 -17.70
C SER A 14 -17.84 14.61 -17.38
N ASP A 15 -19.15 14.79 -17.23
CA ASP A 15 -19.74 16.03 -16.72
C ASP A 15 -20.00 15.88 -15.23
N LYS A 16 -19.69 16.93 -14.48
CA LYS A 16 -20.03 17.03 -13.07
C LYS A 16 -20.63 18.40 -12.76
N MET A 17 -21.81 18.40 -12.18
CA MET A 17 -22.42 19.62 -11.70
C MET A 17 -21.70 20.09 -10.43
N LEU A 18 -21.16 21.31 -10.48
CA LEU A 18 -20.53 21.95 -9.31
C LEU A 18 -21.53 22.89 -8.65
N PRO A 19 -21.73 22.79 -7.32
CA PRO A 19 -22.56 23.72 -6.63
C PRO A 19 -21.99 25.15 -6.70
N PRO A 20 -22.80 26.18 -6.92
CA PRO A 20 -22.33 27.54 -7.01
C PRO A 20 -21.69 27.99 -5.68
N ASN A 21 -20.55 28.69 -5.78
CA ASN A 21 -19.82 29.27 -4.64
C ASN A 21 -19.33 28.28 -3.58
N VAL A 22 -19.30 26.99 -3.88
CA VAL A 22 -18.71 25.97 -3.01
C VAL A 22 -17.36 25.53 -3.58
N PRO A 23 -16.23 25.70 -2.86
CA PRO A 23 -14.95 25.21 -3.32
C PRO A 23 -14.95 23.68 -3.40
N VAL A 24 -14.57 23.14 -4.55
CA VAL A 24 -14.49 21.71 -4.80
C VAL A 24 -13.03 21.33 -4.98
N LYS A 25 -12.59 20.31 -4.25
CA LYS A 25 -11.22 19.81 -4.35
C LYS A 25 -11.04 19.03 -5.65
N GLY A 26 -10.08 19.45 -6.47
CA GLY A 26 -9.58 18.69 -7.61
C GLY A 26 -8.30 17.95 -7.24
N ILE A 27 -8.17 16.70 -7.67
CA ILE A 27 -6.96 15.89 -7.54
C ILE A 27 -6.59 15.39 -8.93
N MET A 28 -5.36 15.64 -9.34
CA MET A 28 -4.79 15.09 -10.57
C MET A 28 -3.71 14.08 -10.20
N VAL A 29 -3.84 12.87 -10.71
CA VAL A 29 -2.86 11.80 -10.54
C VAL A 29 -2.14 11.62 -11.87
N ILE A 30 -0.83 11.79 -11.87
CA ILE A 30 0.04 11.54 -13.01
C ILE A 30 0.81 10.25 -12.69
N GLU A 31 0.53 9.21 -13.46
CA GLU A 31 1.18 7.91 -13.34
C GLU A 31 2.39 7.83 -14.28
N ASP A 32 3.27 6.88 -14.03
CA ASP A 32 4.45 6.59 -14.86
C ASP A 32 5.41 7.78 -15.03
N VAL A 33 5.51 8.62 -14.00
CA VAL A 33 6.49 9.71 -13.99
C VAL A 33 7.88 9.12 -13.77
N ASP A 34 8.82 9.47 -14.66
CA ASP A 34 10.21 9.07 -14.50
C ASP A 34 10.75 9.56 -13.15
N ARG A 35 11.41 8.67 -12.42
CA ARG A 35 11.96 8.93 -11.06
C ARG A 35 13.04 10.01 -11.04
N THR A 36 13.60 10.35 -12.20
CA THR A 36 14.57 11.44 -12.33
C THR A 36 13.92 12.83 -12.34
N ILE A 37 12.61 12.90 -12.56
CA ILE A 37 11.88 14.17 -12.61
C ILE A 37 11.70 14.72 -11.20
N LYS A 38 12.37 15.82 -10.90
CA LYS A 38 12.33 16.50 -9.59
C LYS A 38 11.27 17.60 -9.51
N GLN A 39 10.80 18.07 -10.63
CA GLN A 39 9.73 19.09 -10.67
C GLN A 39 8.93 19.05 -11.96
N ILE A 40 7.69 19.48 -11.87
CA ILE A 40 6.79 19.73 -13.00
C ILE A 40 6.66 21.23 -13.14
N ASN A 41 7.29 21.79 -14.16
CA ASN A 41 7.42 23.26 -14.32
C ASN A 41 6.13 23.93 -14.78
N SER A 42 5.28 23.24 -15.51
CA SER A 42 3.99 23.79 -15.90
C SER A 42 2.95 22.68 -16.08
N THR A 43 1.82 22.86 -15.48
CA THR A 43 0.64 22.02 -15.68
C THR A 43 -0.50 22.94 -16.10
N LEU A 44 -1.10 22.66 -17.25
CA LEU A 44 -2.25 23.39 -17.75
C LEU A 44 -3.47 22.45 -17.70
N VAL A 45 -4.42 22.77 -16.82
CA VAL A 45 -5.70 22.10 -16.76
C VAL A 45 -6.69 22.85 -17.63
N LYS A 46 -7.18 22.22 -18.68
CA LYS A 46 -8.21 22.77 -19.56
C LYS A 46 -9.54 22.07 -19.31
N GLY A 47 -10.60 22.81 -19.38
CA GLY A 47 -11.94 22.29 -19.22
C GLY A 47 -12.97 23.21 -19.88
N LYS A 48 -14.23 22.82 -19.77
CA LYS A 48 -15.38 23.57 -20.27
C LYS A 48 -16.44 23.62 -19.17
N ALA A 49 -16.98 24.79 -18.93
CA ALA A 49 -18.07 24.97 -17.98
C ALA A 49 -19.14 25.84 -18.63
N ASN A 50 -20.38 25.36 -18.69
CA ASN A 50 -21.50 26.04 -19.37
C ASN A 50 -21.13 26.55 -20.77
N ASP A 51 -20.53 25.70 -21.56
CA ASP A 51 -20.03 25.98 -22.90
C ASP A 51 -18.88 27.02 -23.01
N VAL A 52 -18.37 27.51 -21.88
CA VAL A 52 -17.21 28.38 -21.82
C VAL A 52 -15.95 27.56 -21.52
N GLU A 53 -14.97 27.64 -22.39
CA GLU A 53 -13.67 27.00 -22.15
C GLU A 53 -12.89 27.76 -21.10
N PHE A 54 -12.22 27.04 -20.22
CA PHE A 54 -11.30 27.59 -19.25
C PHE A 54 -9.95 26.88 -19.28
N ALA A 55 -8.91 27.57 -18.86
CA ALA A 55 -7.59 27.01 -18.68
C ALA A 55 -7.00 27.53 -17.37
N VAL A 56 -6.59 26.62 -16.49
CA VAL A 56 -5.92 26.95 -15.24
C VAL A 56 -4.48 26.48 -15.32
N LYS A 57 -3.55 27.43 -15.24
CA LYS A 57 -2.13 27.12 -15.12
C LYS A 57 -1.80 26.91 -13.64
N LEU A 58 -1.40 25.71 -13.29
CA LEU A 58 -0.91 25.41 -11.95
C LEU A 58 0.53 25.91 -11.80
N PRO A 59 0.92 26.40 -10.61
CA PRO A 59 2.29 26.79 -10.36
C PRO A 59 3.22 25.57 -10.47
N THR A 60 4.52 25.81 -10.58
CA THR A 60 5.53 24.76 -10.54
C THR A 60 5.34 23.89 -9.30
N GLN A 61 5.19 22.61 -9.53
CA GLN A 61 5.11 21.62 -8.46
C GLN A 61 6.49 20.97 -8.32
N VAL A 62 7.08 21.09 -7.15
CA VAL A 62 8.22 20.27 -6.79
C VAL A 62 7.66 18.86 -6.62
N VAL A 63 8.15 17.93 -7.43
CA VAL A 63 7.96 16.51 -7.15
C VAL A 63 8.80 16.30 -5.91
N ALA A 64 8.18 16.37 -4.73
CA ALA A 64 8.85 15.95 -3.52
C ALA A 64 9.43 14.58 -3.84
N ASP A 65 10.67 14.33 -3.46
CA ASP A 65 11.13 12.95 -3.37
C ASP A 65 10.09 12.28 -2.48
N VAL A 66 9.13 11.64 -3.13
CA VAL A 66 8.21 10.76 -2.44
C VAL A 66 9.16 9.68 -1.96
N LYS A 67 9.69 9.89 -0.75
CA LYS A 67 10.34 8.83 -0.01
C LYS A 67 9.33 7.71 -0.05
N ASN A 68 9.57 6.79 -0.96
CA ASN A 68 8.82 5.58 -1.20
C ASN A 68 7.35 5.73 -0.78
N THR A 69 6.48 6.07 -1.73
CA THR A 69 5.05 5.84 -1.49
C THR A 69 4.94 4.39 -1.07
N ASN A 70 4.15 4.11 -0.07
CA ASN A 70 3.93 2.76 0.46
C ASN A 70 3.65 1.72 -0.63
N SER A 71 3.20 2.15 -1.82
CA SER A 71 2.98 1.29 -2.99
C SER A 71 4.25 0.68 -3.58
N ASP A 72 5.40 1.36 -3.51
CA ASP A 72 6.66 0.83 -4.04
C ASP A 72 7.30 -0.18 -3.09
N LEU A 73 6.96 -0.11 -1.81
CA LEU A 73 7.49 -1.01 -0.77
C LEU A 73 6.61 -2.23 -0.55
N VAL A 74 5.34 -2.18 -0.94
CA VAL A 74 4.37 -3.23 -0.63
C VAL A 74 3.54 -3.55 -1.86
N THR A 75 3.50 -4.82 -2.22
CA THR A 75 2.59 -5.34 -3.24
C THR A 75 1.74 -6.46 -2.66
N CYS A 76 0.50 -6.57 -3.10
CA CYS A 76 -0.38 -7.68 -2.77
C CYS A 76 -0.89 -8.31 -4.06
N SER A 77 -0.81 -9.63 -4.15
CA SER A 77 -1.28 -10.35 -5.33
C SER A 77 -2.80 -10.41 -5.46
N LEU A 78 -3.54 -10.10 -4.39
CA LEU A 78 -5.00 -9.98 -4.40
C LEU A 78 -5.37 -8.49 -4.56
N PRO A 79 -5.92 -8.07 -5.73
CA PRO A 79 -6.13 -6.65 -6.03
C PRO A 79 -7.09 -5.93 -5.08
N GLU A 80 -8.02 -6.68 -4.48
CA GLU A 80 -8.99 -6.15 -3.53
C GLU A 80 -8.43 -5.92 -2.13
N LEU A 81 -7.17 -6.31 -1.87
CA LEU A 81 -6.49 -6.03 -0.62
C LEU A 81 -5.43 -4.95 -0.80
N GLN A 82 -5.62 -3.84 -0.14
CA GLN A 82 -4.66 -2.74 -0.08
C GLN A 82 -3.83 -2.84 1.19
N PHE A 83 -2.52 -2.91 1.05
CA PHE A 83 -1.57 -2.84 2.15
C PHE A 83 -0.90 -1.46 2.20
N ASN A 84 -0.78 -0.90 3.41
CA ASN A 84 0.00 0.31 3.65
C ASN A 84 1.07 0.00 4.68
N PHE A 85 2.32 0.13 4.29
CA PHE A 85 3.46 0.05 5.20
C PHE A 85 3.44 1.21 6.20
N LEU A 86 3.71 0.94 7.47
CA LEU A 86 3.77 1.95 8.51
C LEU A 86 5.19 2.11 9.05
N LYS A 87 5.85 1.00 9.42
CA LYS A 87 7.20 1.02 9.97
C LYS A 87 7.84 -0.35 9.96
N CYS A 88 9.18 -0.36 9.96
CA CYS A 88 10.03 -1.52 10.17
C CYS A 88 11.08 -1.14 11.21
N VAL A 89 10.99 -1.69 12.42
CA VAL A 89 11.76 -1.23 13.58
C VAL A 89 12.46 -2.39 14.27
N ARG A 90 13.74 -2.23 14.55
CA ARG A 90 14.53 -3.19 15.31
C ARG A 90 14.14 -3.15 16.79
N GLN A 91 13.87 -4.30 17.36
CA GLN A 91 13.57 -4.49 18.79
C GLN A 91 14.47 -5.61 19.35
N GLY A 92 15.63 -5.23 19.85
CA GLY A 92 16.65 -6.17 20.24
C GLY A 92 17.16 -6.98 19.04
N ARG A 93 17.05 -8.31 19.10
CA ARG A 93 17.41 -9.21 18.00
C ARG A 93 16.31 -9.38 16.94
N ASN A 94 15.11 -8.90 17.21
CA ASN A 94 13.99 -9.02 16.30
C ASN A 94 13.77 -7.72 15.53
N VAL A 95 13.12 -7.82 14.38
CA VAL A 95 12.63 -6.68 13.62
C VAL A 95 11.13 -6.81 13.47
N VAL A 96 10.42 -5.73 13.77
CA VAL A 96 8.96 -5.68 13.71
C VAL A 96 8.52 -4.82 12.54
N ILE A 97 7.85 -5.43 11.59
CA ILE A 97 7.18 -4.76 10.48
C ILE A 97 5.73 -4.50 10.88
N THR A 98 5.29 -3.28 10.77
CA THR A 98 3.88 -2.91 10.98
C THR A 98 3.31 -2.37 9.69
N ALA A 99 2.14 -2.88 9.32
CA ALA A 99 1.37 -2.42 8.18
C ALA A 99 -0.12 -2.32 8.56
N THR A 100 -0.89 -1.58 7.79
CA THR A 100 -2.34 -1.74 7.76
C THR A 100 -2.72 -2.37 6.45
N PHE A 101 -3.77 -3.16 6.46
CA PHE A 101 -4.38 -3.59 5.23
C PHE A 101 -5.89 -3.43 5.29
N LYS A 102 -6.48 -3.27 4.13
CA LYS A 102 -7.87 -2.95 3.96
C LYS A 102 -8.43 -3.74 2.79
N ASN A 103 -9.52 -4.41 3.02
CA ASN A 103 -10.33 -4.95 1.94
C ASN A 103 -11.03 -3.77 1.24
N ILE A 104 -10.62 -3.46 0.01
CA ILE A 104 -11.20 -2.40 -0.82
C ILE A 104 -12.26 -2.92 -1.79
N GLY A 105 -12.50 -4.23 -1.80
CA GLY A 105 -13.60 -4.86 -2.51
C GLY A 105 -14.95 -4.58 -1.84
N ASN A 106 -16.01 -5.06 -2.46
CA ASN A 106 -17.38 -4.91 -1.98
C ASN A 106 -17.93 -6.15 -1.27
N LYS A 107 -17.12 -7.17 -1.10
CA LYS A 107 -17.46 -8.43 -0.43
C LYS A 107 -16.51 -8.67 0.74
N GLU A 108 -16.97 -9.46 1.69
CA GLU A 108 -16.10 -9.96 2.75
C GLU A 108 -15.18 -11.06 2.20
N TYR A 109 -13.96 -11.13 2.73
CA TYR A 109 -13.01 -12.19 2.44
C TYR A 109 -12.64 -12.94 3.71
N GLU A 110 -12.56 -14.25 3.64
CA GLU A 110 -11.89 -15.04 4.67
C GLU A 110 -10.46 -15.31 4.24
N ILE A 111 -9.50 -14.94 5.07
CA ILE A 111 -8.08 -15.19 4.82
C ILE A 111 -7.44 -16.04 5.92
N SER A 112 -6.40 -16.78 5.55
CA SER A 112 -5.58 -17.57 6.46
C SER A 112 -4.15 -17.62 5.93
N ALA A 113 -3.16 -17.61 6.81
CA ALA A 113 -1.76 -17.85 6.46
C ALA A 113 -1.36 -19.33 6.57
N TYR A 114 -2.32 -20.22 6.51
CA TYR A 114 -2.12 -21.66 6.66
C TYR A 114 -1.30 -22.29 5.52
N GLY A 115 -0.31 -23.07 5.90
CA GLY A 115 0.39 -24.02 5.03
C GLY A 115 1.57 -23.47 4.25
N ASP A 116 1.78 -22.14 4.23
CA ASP A 116 2.86 -21.54 3.46
C ASP A 116 3.88 -20.86 4.38
N THR A 117 5.16 -21.00 4.06
CA THR A 117 6.26 -20.43 4.85
C THR A 117 6.60 -19.02 4.32
N PRO A 118 6.64 -17.99 5.18
CA PRO A 118 7.15 -16.68 4.80
C PRO A 118 8.62 -16.74 4.35
N THR A 119 8.96 -15.96 3.33
CA THR A 119 10.31 -15.79 2.82
C THR A 119 10.82 -14.42 3.23
N VAL A 120 11.95 -14.36 3.95
CA VAL A 120 12.55 -13.11 4.43
C VAL A 120 14.05 -13.15 4.16
N TYR A 121 14.57 -12.14 3.45
CA TYR A 121 16.00 -11.94 3.22
C TYR A 121 16.38 -10.49 3.49
N ASP A 122 17.57 -10.29 4.06
CA ASP A 122 18.15 -8.97 4.24
C ASP A 122 19.01 -8.51 3.05
N ASP A 123 19.65 -7.37 3.19
CA ASP A 123 20.59 -6.77 2.24
C ASP A 123 21.91 -7.56 2.11
N GLY A 124 22.25 -8.40 3.08
CA GLY A 124 23.38 -9.34 3.04
C GLY A 124 23.04 -10.67 2.37
N GLY A 125 21.76 -10.96 2.12
CA GLY A 125 21.26 -12.23 1.59
C GLY A 125 21.01 -13.29 2.66
N ASP A 126 21.10 -12.94 3.94
CA ASP A 126 20.75 -13.84 5.03
C ASP A 126 19.24 -14.07 5.11
N ALA A 127 18.85 -15.32 5.37
CA ALA A 127 17.46 -15.73 5.48
C ALA A 127 16.98 -15.74 6.94
N TYR A 128 15.75 -15.29 7.17
CA TYR A 128 15.16 -15.21 8.50
C TYR A 128 13.77 -15.83 8.58
N GLU A 129 13.37 -16.20 9.78
CA GLU A 129 12.04 -16.70 10.06
C GLU A 129 11.09 -15.61 10.56
N CYS A 130 9.87 -15.65 10.08
CA CYS A 130 8.77 -14.88 10.64
C CYS A 130 8.18 -15.62 11.83
N ASP A 131 8.11 -14.96 12.97
CA ASP A 131 7.59 -15.57 14.20
C ASP A 131 6.08 -15.80 14.11
N GLN A 132 5.69 -17.07 14.08
CA GLN A 132 4.28 -17.47 13.99
C GLN A 132 3.46 -17.09 15.23
N GLU A 133 4.08 -17.05 16.40
CA GLU A 133 3.40 -16.77 17.66
C GLU A 133 3.03 -15.30 17.84
N THR A 134 3.88 -14.41 17.35
CA THR A 134 3.75 -12.97 17.58
C THR A 134 3.38 -12.18 16.32
N THR A 135 3.28 -12.85 15.16
CA THR A 135 2.74 -12.22 13.95
C THR A 135 1.23 -12.15 14.03
N LEU A 136 0.70 -10.92 14.03
CA LEU A 136 -0.70 -10.65 14.32
C LEU A 136 -1.41 -9.97 13.16
N LEU A 137 -2.69 -10.34 13.03
CA LEU A 137 -3.69 -9.62 12.26
C LEU A 137 -4.75 -9.08 13.23
N GLY A 138 -4.76 -7.77 13.44
CA GLY A 138 -5.51 -7.17 14.53
C GLY A 138 -4.98 -7.68 15.88
N LYS A 139 -5.81 -8.42 16.60
CA LYS A 139 -5.44 -9.07 17.89
C LYS A 139 -5.17 -10.56 17.76
N ASN A 140 -5.36 -11.13 16.58
CA ASN A 140 -5.29 -12.55 16.33
C ASN A 140 -3.94 -12.95 15.72
N ARG A 141 -3.47 -14.15 16.01
CA ARG A 141 -2.28 -14.71 15.33
C ARG A 141 -2.60 -14.90 13.86
N TRP A 142 -1.80 -14.29 12.99
CA TRP A 142 -2.03 -14.45 11.56
C TRP A 142 -1.47 -15.77 11.04
N LEU A 143 -0.22 -16.08 11.39
CA LEU A 143 0.39 -17.34 10.96
C LEU A 143 -0.22 -18.49 11.76
N GLY A 144 -0.81 -19.45 11.06
CA GLY A 144 -1.46 -20.63 11.65
C GLY A 144 -2.74 -21.03 10.93
N TYR A 145 -3.46 -21.99 11.52
CA TYR A 145 -4.65 -22.64 10.93
C TYR A 145 -5.96 -21.83 10.99
N ASN A 146 -5.91 -20.59 11.44
CA ASN A 146 -7.13 -19.81 11.64
C ASN A 146 -7.53 -19.04 10.39
N TRP A 147 -8.83 -18.99 10.17
CA TRP A 147 -9.45 -18.13 9.15
C TRP A 147 -9.98 -16.84 9.78
N TYR A 148 -9.76 -15.73 9.12
CA TYR A 148 -10.17 -14.41 9.58
C TYR A 148 -11.01 -13.72 8.53
N THR A 149 -12.15 -13.17 8.93
CA THR A 149 -13.01 -12.38 8.05
C THR A 149 -12.50 -10.96 7.93
N LEU A 150 -12.26 -10.54 6.71
CA LEU A 150 -11.93 -9.16 6.35
C LEU A 150 -13.17 -8.45 5.86
N LEU A 151 -13.73 -7.60 6.70
CA LEU A 151 -14.88 -6.77 6.35
C LEU A 151 -14.49 -5.73 5.30
N ALA A 152 -15.39 -5.49 4.34
CA ALA A 152 -15.18 -4.47 3.31
C ALA A 152 -15.01 -3.08 3.94
N GLY A 153 -13.99 -2.36 3.49
CA GLY A 153 -13.72 -1.00 3.90
C GLY A 153 -13.09 -0.81 5.28
N ILE A 154 -12.96 -1.85 6.11
CA ILE A 154 -12.40 -1.74 7.46
C ILE A 154 -10.88 -1.97 7.43
N PRO A 155 -10.06 -0.98 7.82
CA PRO A 155 -8.62 -1.18 7.91
C PRO A 155 -8.27 -2.01 9.15
N MET A 156 -7.35 -2.96 8.98
CA MET A 156 -6.83 -3.78 10.05
C MET A 156 -5.31 -3.61 10.15
N LYS A 157 -4.79 -3.59 11.38
CA LYS A 157 -3.34 -3.55 11.61
C LYS A 157 -2.77 -4.95 11.50
N ALA A 158 -1.67 -5.09 10.75
CA ALA A 158 -0.86 -6.30 10.72
C ALA A 158 0.50 -6.03 11.34
N THR A 159 1.02 -7.01 12.07
CA THR A 159 2.34 -6.96 12.68
C THR A 159 3.07 -8.24 12.36
N PHE A 160 4.24 -8.13 11.72
CA PHE A 160 5.10 -9.26 11.39
C PHE A 160 6.38 -9.15 12.21
N VAL A 161 6.73 -10.20 12.92
CA VAL A 161 7.94 -10.24 13.74
C VAL A 161 8.95 -11.17 13.09
N ILE A 162 10.08 -10.62 12.69
CA ILE A 162 11.20 -11.36 12.10
C ILE A 162 12.23 -11.61 13.19
N LYS A 163 12.57 -12.89 13.42
CA LYS A 163 13.44 -13.30 14.52
C LYS A 163 14.92 -13.23 14.16
N ASN A 164 15.74 -12.95 15.17
CA ASN A 164 17.19 -13.11 15.17
C ASN A 164 17.87 -12.41 13.97
N VAL A 165 17.38 -11.25 13.57
CA VAL A 165 17.94 -10.48 12.47
C VAL A 165 19.34 -9.97 12.83
N SER A 166 20.30 -10.20 11.93
CA SER A 166 21.67 -9.72 12.07
C SER A 166 21.73 -8.23 12.42
N THR A 167 22.61 -7.85 13.33
CA THR A 167 22.82 -6.43 13.69
C THR A 167 23.40 -5.63 12.53
N SER A 168 24.04 -6.29 11.56
CA SER A 168 24.56 -5.67 10.33
C SER A 168 23.49 -5.41 9.27
N ALA A 169 22.34 -6.09 9.34
CA ALA A 169 21.26 -5.89 8.40
C ALA A 169 20.68 -4.48 8.53
N THR A 170 20.66 -3.72 7.45
CA THR A 170 20.15 -2.35 7.38
C THR A 170 18.79 -2.26 6.72
N GLU A 171 18.44 -3.27 5.89
CA GLU A 171 17.14 -3.38 5.26
C GLU A 171 16.77 -4.85 5.01
N PHE A 172 15.50 -5.11 4.77
CA PHE A 172 15.06 -6.35 4.16
C PHE A 172 14.91 -6.14 2.65
N SER A 173 15.68 -6.90 1.87
CA SER A 173 15.56 -6.92 0.40
C SER A 173 14.19 -7.46 -0.03
N VAL A 174 13.69 -8.47 0.68
CA VAL A 174 12.35 -9.03 0.49
C VAL A 174 11.78 -9.62 1.76
N VAL A 175 10.50 -9.33 2.00
CA VAL A 175 9.66 -10.04 2.98
C VAL A 175 8.37 -10.45 2.28
N LYS A 176 8.23 -11.74 1.99
CA LYS A 176 7.06 -12.28 1.30
C LYS A 176 6.26 -13.13 2.25
N ILE A 177 5.03 -12.72 2.55
CA ILE A 177 4.11 -13.38 3.45
C ILE A 177 2.99 -14.00 2.62
N PRO A 178 2.98 -15.32 2.44
CA PRO A 178 1.90 -16.00 1.74
C PRO A 178 0.65 -16.08 2.61
N PHE A 179 -0.49 -16.11 1.95
CA PHE A 179 -1.79 -16.35 2.59
C PHE A 179 -2.76 -17.00 1.61
N LYS A 180 -3.79 -17.63 2.14
CA LYS A 180 -4.91 -18.16 1.38
C LYS A 180 -6.14 -17.31 1.59
N TYR A 181 -6.99 -17.24 0.60
CA TYR A 181 -8.31 -16.65 0.75
C TYR A 181 -9.39 -17.57 0.18
N LYS A 182 -10.57 -17.51 0.77
CA LYS A 182 -11.75 -18.19 0.28
C LYS A 182 -12.55 -17.27 -0.63
N SER A 183 -12.77 -17.75 -1.87
CA SER A 183 -13.74 -17.21 -2.81
C SER A 183 -14.61 -18.39 -3.28
N ASN A 184 -14.41 -18.91 -4.47
CA ASN A 184 -15.03 -20.15 -4.97
C ASN A 184 -14.09 -21.36 -4.83
N GLY A 185 -13.35 -21.41 -3.71
CA GLY A 185 -12.28 -22.34 -3.42
C GLY A 185 -11.16 -21.63 -2.65
N GLU A 186 -10.13 -22.39 -2.24
CA GLU A 186 -8.94 -21.82 -1.61
C GLU A 186 -7.94 -21.43 -2.68
N THR A 187 -7.48 -20.16 -2.65
CA THR A 187 -6.47 -19.63 -3.58
C THR A 187 -5.32 -19.06 -2.79
N SER A 188 -4.09 -19.48 -3.14
CA SER A 188 -2.86 -18.94 -2.53
C SER A 188 -2.55 -17.56 -3.11
N GLN A 189 -2.24 -16.62 -2.22
CA GLN A 189 -1.88 -15.24 -2.50
C GLN A 189 -0.69 -14.85 -1.62
N TYR A 190 -0.15 -13.65 -1.82
CA TYR A 190 0.91 -13.13 -0.97
C TYR A 190 0.86 -11.61 -0.85
N VAL A 191 1.40 -11.12 0.25
CA VAL A 191 1.87 -9.74 0.39
C VAL A 191 3.39 -9.76 0.35
N GLU A 192 3.99 -8.85 -0.39
CA GLU A 192 5.44 -8.73 -0.53
C GLU A 192 5.87 -7.32 -0.21
N PHE A 193 6.85 -7.21 0.68
CA PHE A 193 7.55 -5.97 0.99
C PHE A 193 8.94 -6.06 0.37
N ARG A 194 9.41 -4.97 -0.25
CA ARG A 194 10.75 -4.89 -0.83
C ARG A 194 11.48 -3.65 -0.34
N ASN A 195 12.80 -3.82 -0.20
CA ASN A 195 13.72 -2.74 0.16
C ASN A 195 13.22 -1.98 1.42
N LEU A 196 12.81 -2.73 2.45
CA LEU A 196 12.33 -2.18 3.70
C LEU A 196 13.49 -1.74 4.58
N PRO A 197 13.74 -0.45 4.78
CA PRO A 197 14.77 0.00 5.69
C PRO A 197 14.44 -0.36 7.15
N ILE A 198 15.42 -0.89 7.87
CA ILE A 198 15.29 -1.24 9.28
C ILE A 198 15.72 -0.02 10.11
N SER A 199 14.76 0.61 10.77
CA SER A 199 15.03 1.73 11.65
C SER A 199 15.45 1.24 13.05
N ALA A 200 16.36 1.94 13.69
CA ALA A 200 16.59 1.78 15.13
C ALA A 200 15.35 2.24 15.92
N GLN A 201 15.17 1.68 17.10
CA GLN A 201 14.11 2.09 18.01
C GLN A 201 14.42 3.44 18.64
#